data_83607d7ffe8ae8f66c6174007e139d68
#
_entry.id   83607d7ffe8ae8f66c6174007e139d68
#
_cell.length_a   1.000
_cell.length_b   1.000
_cell.length_c   1.000
_cell.angle_alpha   90.00
_cell.angle_beta   90.00
_cell.angle_gamma   90.00
#
_symmetry.space_group_name_H-M   'P 1'
#
loop_
_entity.id
_entity.type
_entity.pdbx_description
1 polymer ?
#
loop_
_entity_poly.entity_id
_entity_poly.type
_entity_poly.pdbx_seq_one_letter_code
_entity_poly.pdbx_strand_id
1 'polypeptide(L)'
;MSKTVDFYFDFGSPAAYLAYTQLPKLAADTGASVVMKPMLLGGVFQATGNRPPISVPLKGSYLFKDLARYARRYGVPLNMNPHFPINTLRLKRCACFSDGSANTVARIFCQ
;
A
#
# COMPACT_ATOMS: atom_id res chain seq x y z
N MET A 1 -20.61 12.23 14.73
CA MET A 1 -19.15 12.52 14.72
C MET A 1 -18.51 11.81 13.53
N SER A 2 -17.76 12.54 12.71
CA SER A 2 -16.97 11.91 11.65
C SER A 2 -15.77 11.20 12.28
N LYS A 3 -15.57 9.92 11.91
CA LYS A 3 -14.39 9.14 12.32
C LYS A 3 -13.27 9.36 11.31
N THR A 4 -12.05 9.45 11.79
CA THR A 4 -10.86 9.57 10.94
C THR A 4 -10.04 8.30 11.04
N VAL A 5 -9.57 7.80 9.88
CA VAL A 5 -8.69 6.63 9.77
C VAL A 5 -7.36 7.08 9.20
N ASP A 6 -6.28 6.86 9.95
CA ASP A 6 -4.92 7.07 9.46
C ASP A 6 -4.48 5.86 8.68
N PHE A 7 -4.23 6.04 7.38
CA PHE A 7 -3.73 4.98 6.51
C PHE A 7 -2.24 5.13 6.25
N TYR A 8 -1.46 4.33 6.96
CA TYR A 8 -0.01 4.25 6.77
C TYR A 8 0.30 3.30 5.61
N PHE A 9 1.00 3.79 4.60
CA PHE A 9 1.26 3.02 3.38
C PHE A 9 2.69 3.16 2.87
N ASP A 10 3.13 2.14 2.15
CA ASP A 10 4.38 2.13 1.40
C ASP A 10 4.10 1.72 -0.05
N PHE A 11 4.57 2.52 -1.02
CA PHE A 11 4.40 2.21 -2.45
C PHE A 11 5.04 0.88 -2.88
N GLY A 12 6.00 0.37 -2.12
CA GLY A 12 6.58 -0.96 -2.31
C GLY A 12 5.72 -2.10 -1.77
N SER A 13 4.57 -1.83 -1.15
CA SER A 13 3.70 -2.86 -0.58
C SER A 13 2.49 -3.12 -1.49
N PRO A 14 2.40 -4.28 -2.16
CA PRO A 14 1.23 -4.63 -2.96
C PRO A 14 -0.04 -4.79 -2.11
N ALA A 15 0.08 -5.18 -0.84
CA ALA A 15 -1.06 -5.22 0.08
C ALA A 15 -1.59 -3.82 0.38
N ALA A 16 -0.72 -2.82 0.54
CA ALA A 16 -1.13 -1.42 0.70
C ALA A 16 -1.85 -0.89 -0.54
N TYR A 17 -1.40 -1.27 -1.74
CA TYR A 17 -2.10 -0.94 -2.98
C TYR A 17 -3.53 -1.48 -3.00
N LEU A 18 -3.72 -2.77 -2.68
CA LEU A 18 -5.05 -3.37 -2.64
C LEU A 18 -5.95 -2.68 -1.60
N ALA A 19 -5.43 -2.39 -0.40
CA ALA A 19 -6.16 -1.65 0.62
C ALA A 19 -6.55 -0.25 0.13
N TYR A 20 -5.63 0.45 -0.52
CA TYR A 20 -5.88 1.77 -1.10
C TYR A 20 -7.05 1.77 -2.10
N THR A 21 -7.18 0.74 -2.92
CA THR A 21 -8.28 0.63 -3.90
C THR A 21 -9.66 0.49 -3.24
N GLN A 22 -9.73 0.01 -2.00
CA GLN A 22 -10.98 -0.23 -1.27
C GLN A 22 -11.36 0.88 -0.30
N LEU A 23 -10.38 1.60 0.24
CA LEU A 23 -10.57 2.63 1.27
C LEU A 23 -11.55 3.74 0.87
N PRO A 24 -11.55 4.31 -0.35
CA PRO A 24 -12.48 5.37 -0.72
C PRO A 24 -13.94 4.92 -0.62
N LYS A 25 -14.24 3.70 -1.05
CA LYS A 25 -15.59 3.13 -0.96
C LYS A 25 -16.00 2.94 0.49
N LEU A 26 -15.14 2.32 1.29
CA LEU A 26 -15.42 2.09 2.71
C LEU A 26 -15.60 3.41 3.48
N ALA A 27 -14.81 4.42 3.16
CA ALA A 27 -14.94 5.74 3.75
C ALA A 27 -16.29 6.40 3.41
N ALA A 28 -16.70 6.31 2.14
CA ALA A 28 -18.01 6.81 1.70
C ALA A 28 -19.17 6.08 2.39
N ASP A 29 -19.10 4.75 2.46
CA ASP A 29 -20.15 3.92 3.07
C ASP A 29 -20.30 4.15 4.59
N THR A 30 -19.22 4.56 5.26
CA THR A 30 -19.20 4.75 6.72
C THR A 30 -19.21 6.21 7.17
N GLY A 31 -19.10 7.15 6.23
CA GLY A 31 -18.94 8.58 6.53
C GLY A 31 -17.62 8.92 7.22
N ALA A 32 -16.60 8.08 7.09
CA ALA A 32 -15.28 8.30 7.66
C ALA A 32 -14.39 9.11 6.72
N SER A 33 -13.40 9.79 7.29
CA SER A 33 -12.33 10.47 6.54
C SER A 33 -11.06 9.64 6.57
N VAL A 34 -10.34 9.54 5.46
CA VAL A 34 -9.06 8.84 5.38
C VAL A 34 -7.92 9.85 5.28
N VAL A 35 -6.97 9.75 6.18
CA VAL A 35 -5.72 10.53 6.16
C VAL A 35 -4.59 9.63 5.66
N MET A 36 -3.99 10.01 4.53
CA MET A 36 -2.90 9.27 3.90
C MET A 36 -1.57 9.59 4.57
N LYS A 37 -0.90 8.58 5.12
CA LYS A 37 0.39 8.74 5.81
C LYS A 37 1.45 7.83 5.18
N PRO A 38 2.30 8.37 4.28
CA PRO A 38 3.39 7.59 3.70
C PRO A 38 4.40 7.21 4.78
N MET A 39 4.85 5.95 4.76
CA MET A 39 5.88 5.45 5.68
C MET A 39 6.93 4.62 4.94
N LEU A 40 8.10 4.45 5.53
CA LEU A 40 9.16 3.58 5.03
C LEU A 40 9.06 2.20 5.73
N LEU A 41 8.42 1.23 5.08
CA LEU A 41 8.22 -0.10 5.65
C LEU A 41 9.53 -0.82 5.95
N GLY A 42 10.53 -0.70 5.07
CA GLY A 42 11.87 -1.25 5.32
C GLY A 42 12.54 -0.68 6.58
N GLY A 43 12.34 0.61 6.85
CA GLY A 43 12.81 1.24 8.09
C GLY A 43 12.12 0.72 9.34
N VAL A 44 10.80 0.46 9.24
CA VAL A 44 10.04 -0.15 10.35
C VAL A 44 10.53 -1.57 10.63
N PHE A 45 10.77 -2.39 9.60
CA PHE A 45 11.34 -3.74 9.77
C PHE A 45 12.71 -3.68 10.47
N GLN A 46 13.56 -2.76 10.05
CA GLN A 46 14.88 -2.58 10.66
C GLN A 46 14.79 -2.17 12.13
N ALA A 47 13.92 -1.22 12.45
CA ALA A 47 13.74 -0.71 13.80
C ALA A 47 13.14 -1.74 14.77
N THR A 48 12.27 -2.62 14.27
CA THR A 48 11.55 -3.63 15.08
C THR A 48 12.23 -5.00 15.08
N GLY A 49 13.27 -5.22 14.28
CA GLY A 49 13.89 -6.52 14.08
C GLY A 49 13.01 -7.51 13.31
N ASN A 50 11.89 -7.06 12.73
CA ASN A 50 11.01 -7.88 11.94
C ASN A 50 11.54 -8.07 10.51
N ARG A 51 11.01 -9.04 9.78
CA ARG A 51 11.40 -9.35 8.40
C ARG A 51 10.17 -9.43 7.49
N PRO A 52 10.31 -9.03 6.21
CA PRO A 52 9.21 -9.14 5.28
C PRO A 52 8.85 -10.62 5.03
N PRO A 53 7.58 -10.95 4.78
CA PRO A 53 7.14 -12.33 4.53
C PRO A 53 7.90 -13.01 3.37
N ILE A 54 8.34 -12.24 2.38
CA ILE A 54 9.11 -12.72 1.24
C ILE A 54 10.48 -13.31 1.62
N SER A 55 11.00 -13.00 2.80
CA SER A 55 12.24 -13.59 3.29
C SER A 55 12.13 -15.10 3.61
N VAL A 56 10.89 -15.60 3.72
CA VAL A 56 10.57 -17.02 3.86
C VAL A 56 9.95 -17.51 2.54
N PRO A 57 10.62 -18.37 1.74
CA PRO A 57 10.20 -18.73 0.39
C PRO A 57 8.74 -19.21 0.28
N LEU A 58 8.31 -20.09 1.17
CA LEU A 58 6.93 -20.59 1.18
C LEU A 58 5.91 -19.51 1.50
N LYS A 59 6.21 -18.61 2.45
CA LYS A 59 5.35 -17.47 2.76
C LYS A 59 5.26 -16.49 1.59
N GLY A 60 6.39 -16.20 0.93
CA GLY A 60 6.43 -15.34 -0.25
C GLY A 60 5.59 -15.89 -1.39
N SER A 61 5.74 -17.19 -1.69
CA SER A 61 4.95 -17.86 -2.74
C SER A 61 3.44 -17.81 -2.44
N TYR A 62 3.05 -18.07 -1.20
CA TYR A 62 1.65 -17.98 -0.80
C TYR A 62 1.13 -16.53 -0.89
N LEU A 63 1.92 -15.56 -0.42
CA LEU A 63 1.54 -14.15 -0.43
C LEU A 63 1.14 -13.68 -1.82
N PHE A 64 1.92 -13.99 -2.84
CA PHE A 64 1.59 -13.59 -4.22
C PHE A 64 0.30 -14.23 -4.74
N LYS A 65 0.06 -15.50 -4.41
CA LYS A 65 -1.20 -16.19 -4.76
C LYS A 65 -2.40 -15.54 -4.06
N ASP A 66 -2.24 -15.19 -2.79
CA ASP A 66 -3.29 -14.57 -1.99
C ASP A 66 -3.61 -13.15 -2.49
N LEU A 67 -2.60 -12.34 -2.75
CA LEU A 67 -2.77 -11.01 -3.34
C LEU A 67 -3.50 -11.06 -4.68
N ALA A 68 -3.18 -12.04 -5.54
CA ALA A 68 -3.87 -12.23 -6.81
C ALA A 68 -5.35 -12.60 -6.63
N ARG A 69 -5.69 -13.36 -5.59
CA ARG A 69 -7.10 -13.67 -5.23
C ARG A 69 -7.85 -12.42 -4.82
N TYR A 70 -7.24 -11.59 -3.96
CA TYR A 70 -7.86 -10.34 -3.53
C TYR A 70 -7.99 -9.34 -4.68
N ALA A 71 -7.00 -9.21 -5.55
CA ALA A 71 -7.09 -8.36 -6.74
C ALA A 71 -8.28 -8.76 -7.62
N ARG A 72 -8.48 -10.05 -7.84
CA ARG A 72 -9.66 -10.56 -8.57
C ARG A 72 -10.97 -10.25 -7.85
N ARG A 73 -11.01 -10.46 -6.53
CA ARG A 73 -12.19 -10.16 -5.72
C ARG A 73 -12.58 -8.67 -5.78
N TYR A 74 -11.59 -7.79 -5.79
CA TYR A 74 -11.80 -6.35 -5.85
C TYR A 74 -11.98 -5.82 -7.27
N GLY A 75 -11.73 -6.65 -8.29
CA GLY A 75 -11.81 -6.23 -9.69
C GLY A 75 -10.76 -5.20 -10.08
N VAL A 76 -9.58 -5.23 -9.45
CA VAL A 76 -8.49 -4.29 -9.72
C VAL A 76 -7.29 -4.98 -10.37
N PRO A 77 -6.58 -4.33 -11.31
CA PRO A 77 -5.37 -4.88 -11.88
C PRO A 77 -4.26 -4.93 -10.84
N LEU A 78 -3.52 -6.03 -10.80
CA LEU A 78 -2.32 -6.19 -9.98
C LEU A 78 -1.19 -6.77 -10.83
N ASN A 79 -0.30 -5.90 -11.24
CA ASN A 79 0.92 -6.27 -11.96
C ASN A 79 2.11 -6.13 -11.02
N MET A 80 2.79 -7.25 -10.75
CA MET A 80 3.97 -7.21 -9.90
C MET A 80 5.15 -6.62 -10.67
N ASN A 81 5.81 -5.64 -10.05
CA ASN A 81 7.02 -5.06 -10.61
C ASN A 81 8.12 -6.14 -10.65
N PRO A 82 8.75 -6.41 -11.82
CA PRO A 82 9.81 -7.40 -11.94
C PRO A 82 11.06 -7.06 -11.11
N HIS A 83 11.23 -5.80 -10.73
CA HIS A 83 12.33 -5.33 -9.88
C HIS A 83 11.98 -5.29 -8.39
N PHE A 84 10.86 -5.89 -8.00
CA PHE A 84 10.46 -5.97 -6.58
C PHE A 84 11.45 -6.82 -5.76
N PRO A 85 11.82 -6.39 -4.53
CA PRO A 85 11.46 -5.15 -3.84
C PRO A 85 12.25 -3.93 -4.33
N ILE A 86 11.60 -2.78 -4.45
CA ILE A 86 12.22 -1.51 -4.85
C ILE A 86 12.32 -0.52 -3.70
N ASN A 87 13.33 0.34 -3.74
CA ASN A 87 13.43 1.45 -2.78
C ASN A 87 12.51 2.61 -3.21
N THR A 88 11.45 2.80 -2.48
CA THR A 88 10.40 3.79 -2.76
C THR A 88 10.59 5.12 -2.02
N LEU A 89 11.75 5.36 -1.40
CA LEU A 89 12.00 6.54 -0.58
C LEU A 89 11.80 7.86 -1.35
N ARG A 90 12.28 7.91 -2.60
CA ARG A 90 12.12 9.10 -3.45
C ARG A 90 10.65 9.38 -3.78
N LEU A 91 9.89 8.35 -4.10
CA LEU A 91 8.45 8.46 -4.38
C LEU A 91 7.66 8.94 -3.17
N LYS A 92 8.01 8.46 -1.98
CA LYS A 92 7.37 8.89 -0.73
C LYS A 92 7.66 10.36 -0.41
N ARG A 93 8.87 10.84 -0.67
CA ARG A 93 9.19 12.26 -0.50
C ARG A 93 8.33 13.12 -1.41
N CYS A 94 8.13 12.73 -2.65
CA CYS A 94 7.21 13.43 -3.56
C CYS A 94 5.78 13.44 -3.03
N ALA A 95 5.30 12.33 -2.50
CA ALA A 95 3.95 12.23 -1.92
C ALA A 95 3.76 13.08 -0.66
N CYS A 96 4.81 13.30 0.13
CA CYS A 96 4.77 14.18 1.30
C CYS A 96 4.71 15.67 0.94
N PHE A 97 5.25 16.05 -0.21
CA PHE A 97 5.26 17.44 -0.69
C PHE A 97 4.03 17.83 -1.51
N SER A 98 3.36 16.85 -2.11
CA SER A 98 2.04 17.07 -2.68
C SER A 98 1.03 17.05 -1.54
N ASP A 99 0.07 17.93 -1.56
CA ASP A 99 -1.01 18.13 -0.58
C ASP A 99 -1.88 16.91 -0.23
N GLY A 100 -1.32 15.70 -0.34
CA GLY A 100 -2.01 14.45 -0.04
C GLY A 100 -3.16 14.14 -0.97
N SER A 101 -3.23 14.80 -2.14
CA SER A 101 -4.32 14.53 -3.06
C SER A 101 -4.31 13.05 -3.49
N ALA A 102 -5.45 12.41 -3.37
CA ALA A 102 -5.67 11.02 -3.75
C ALA A 102 -5.19 10.72 -5.19
N ASN A 103 -5.19 11.73 -6.06
CA ASN A 103 -4.71 11.62 -7.44
C ASN A 103 -3.20 11.36 -7.57
N THR A 104 -2.37 11.99 -6.73
CA THR A 104 -0.92 11.77 -6.77
C THR A 104 -0.56 10.37 -6.29
N VAL A 105 -1.20 9.92 -5.23
CA VAL A 105 -1.02 8.56 -4.69
C VAL A 105 -1.45 7.51 -5.71
N ALA A 106 -2.61 7.69 -6.35
CA ALA A 106 -3.11 6.80 -7.39
C ALA A 106 -2.13 6.66 -8.57
N ARG A 107 -1.57 7.77 -9.05
CA ARG A 107 -0.64 7.76 -10.19
C ARG A 107 0.65 7.00 -9.88
N ILE A 108 1.12 7.01 -8.65
CA ILE A 108 2.35 6.31 -8.24
C ILE A 108 2.10 4.80 -8.07
N PHE A 109 0.95 4.39 -7.55
CA PHE A 109 0.60 2.97 -7.45
C PHE A 109 0.32 2.31 -8.80
N CYS A 110 -0.09 3.06 -9.81
CA CYS A 110 -0.44 2.54 -11.14
C CYS A 110 0.75 2.44 -12.11
N GLN A 111 1.97 2.73 -11.71
CA GLN A 111 3.20 2.51 -12.46
C GLN A 111 3.85 1.19 -12.06
#